data_8b880745ffea2a35b415dcbb43e0793b
#
_entry.id   8b880745ffea2a35b415dcbb43e0793b
#
_cell.length_a   1.000
_cell.length_b   1.000
_cell.length_c   1.000
_cell.angle_alpha   90.00
_cell.angle_beta   90.00
_cell.angle_gamma   90.00
#
_symmetry.space_group_name_H-M   'P 1'
#
loop_
_entity.id
_entity.type
_entity.pdbx_description
1 polymer ?
#
loop_
_entity_poly.entity_id
_entity_poly.type
_entity_poly.pdbx_seq_one_letter_code
_entity_poly.pdbx_strand_id
1 'polypeptide(L)'
;MLMKQIVLIVVFVSPHVLFSLSISFQVINMNVCIIGGTLEALLLAMHYQEKGTVSIFEIDAELGLPISHPGRVLNPSIFNEYFSPQQIEFLKLSSNPDGWGCRWEWVMKHMTSVAASKGVNIYPRTRVLSMEQLHDCIRVITTNNERHQPTQFDADLIISTHEESTKPGRLQHVLDESLTIPFKEQEHIPWFGGTLLTLHHPYPSMPKPALTLSRSDGQTEVWWKGECPWIPPAGYLETCSGTLSSLVDDLSFDAIVQRVSDFIHSLE
;
A
#
# COMPACT_ATOMS: atom_id res chain seq x y z
N MET A 1 -19.96 2.74 11.28
CA MET A 1 -20.91 3.90 11.35
C MET A 1 -20.32 4.89 12.35
N LEU A 2 -19.42 5.74 11.87
CA LEU A 2 -18.78 6.77 12.71
C LEU A 2 -19.77 7.93 12.90
N MET A 3 -20.40 7.97 14.06
CA MET A 3 -21.29 9.08 14.44
C MET A 3 -20.46 10.36 14.60
N LYS A 4 -20.67 11.33 13.71
CA LYS A 4 -20.27 12.72 13.94
C LYS A 4 -21.06 13.24 15.13
N GLN A 5 -20.47 13.31 16.31
CA GLN A 5 -21.10 13.95 17.48
C GLN A 5 -21.07 15.47 17.25
N ILE A 6 -22.24 16.03 16.95
CA ILE A 6 -22.46 17.47 16.93
C ILE A 6 -22.78 17.87 18.39
N VAL A 7 -21.82 18.50 19.06
CA VAL A 7 -22.08 19.09 20.38
C VAL A 7 -22.61 20.51 20.15
N LEU A 8 -23.89 20.70 20.31
CA LEU A 8 -24.53 22.02 20.29
C LEU A 8 -24.47 22.63 21.70
N ILE A 9 -23.54 23.57 21.92
CA ILE A 9 -23.52 24.35 23.17
C ILE A 9 -24.38 25.60 22.95
N VAL A 10 -25.59 25.60 23.54
CA VAL A 10 -26.46 26.76 23.56
C VAL A 10 -26.21 27.51 24.85
N VAL A 11 -25.57 28.67 24.78
CA VAL A 11 -25.39 29.57 25.95
C VAL A 11 -26.50 30.63 25.89
N PHE A 12 -27.41 30.57 26.87
CA PHE A 12 -28.40 31.62 27.06
C PHE A 12 -27.76 32.81 27.79
N VAL A 13 -27.65 33.93 27.14
CA VAL A 13 -27.28 35.21 27.80
C VAL A 13 -28.37 36.23 27.54
N SER A 14 -28.67 37.01 28.54
CA SER A 14 -29.72 38.03 28.68
C SER A 14 -29.96 38.96 27.47
N PRO A 15 -31.15 39.59 27.30
CA PRO A 15 -31.69 40.07 26.03
C PRO A 15 -31.04 41.34 25.39
N HIS A 16 -29.80 41.66 25.72
CA HIS A 16 -29.12 42.85 25.16
C HIS A 16 -27.71 42.57 24.62
N VAL A 17 -27.37 41.31 24.27
CA VAL A 17 -26.04 40.96 23.73
C VAL A 17 -26.19 40.26 22.39
N LEU A 18 -25.47 40.75 21.37
CA LEU A 18 -25.33 40.13 20.03
C LEU A 18 -24.90 38.66 20.13
N PHE A 19 -25.70 37.76 19.58
CA PHE A 19 -25.38 36.32 19.51
C PHE A 19 -24.19 36.09 18.58
N SER A 20 -23.09 35.67 19.13
CA SER A 20 -22.01 35.01 18.38
C SER A 20 -22.19 33.49 18.47
N LEU A 21 -22.64 32.85 17.40
CA LEU A 21 -22.70 31.40 17.30
C LEU A 21 -21.28 30.93 16.93
N SER A 22 -20.51 30.48 17.92
CA SER A 22 -19.26 29.77 17.68
C SER A 22 -19.55 28.29 17.52
N ILE A 23 -19.57 27.81 16.28
CA ILE A 23 -19.58 26.37 15.99
C ILE A 23 -18.14 25.90 16.07
N SER A 24 -17.75 25.29 17.18
CA SER A 24 -16.48 24.58 17.27
C SER A 24 -16.66 23.19 16.66
N PHE A 25 -16.09 22.98 15.50
CA PHE A 25 -15.91 21.63 14.96
C PHE A 25 -14.79 20.99 15.77
N GLN A 26 -15.13 20.02 16.61
CA GLN A 26 -14.12 19.16 17.20
C GLN A 26 -13.66 18.21 16.10
N VAL A 27 -12.50 18.47 15.53
CA VAL A 27 -11.83 17.52 14.65
C VAL A 27 -11.46 16.33 15.54
N ILE A 28 -12.14 15.21 15.36
CA ILE A 28 -11.75 13.96 16.00
C ILE A 28 -10.41 13.58 15.37
N ASN A 29 -9.34 13.77 16.13
CA ASN A 29 -8.00 13.36 15.70
C ASN A 29 -7.89 11.85 15.92
N MET A 30 -8.00 11.07 14.83
CA MET A 30 -7.98 9.62 14.87
C MET A 30 -6.56 9.09 14.69
N ASN A 31 -6.11 8.18 15.56
CA ASN A 31 -4.85 7.49 15.41
C ASN A 31 -5.06 6.19 14.64
N VAL A 32 -4.45 6.06 13.47
CA VAL A 32 -4.56 4.88 12.61
C VAL A 32 -3.23 4.17 12.53
N CYS A 33 -3.21 2.88 12.81
CA CYS A 33 -2.08 2.01 12.55
C CYS A 33 -2.36 1.14 11.32
N ILE A 34 -1.45 1.15 10.35
CA ILE A 34 -1.51 0.31 9.15
C ILE A 34 -0.34 -0.67 9.19
N ILE A 35 -0.62 -1.95 9.01
CA ILE A 35 0.36 -3.02 9.12
C ILE A 35 0.58 -3.63 7.74
N GLY A 36 1.84 -3.55 7.28
CA GLY A 36 2.26 -3.90 5.92
C GLY A 36 2.63 -2.69 5.09
N GLY A 37 3.64 -2.81 4.24
CA GLY A 37 4.20 -1.73 3.42
C GLY A 37 3.80 -1.80 1.95
N THR A 38 2.58 -2.19 1.65
CA THR A 38 2.06 -2.33 0.28
C THR A 38 1.64 -0.97 -0.31
N LEU A 39 1.30 -0.93 -1.60
CA LEU A 39 0.74 0.28 -2.22
C LEU A 39 -0.59 0.66 -1.58
N GLU A 40 -1.42 -0.33 -1.25
CA GLU A 40 -2.69 -0.14 -0.54
C GLU A 40 -2.47 0.55 0.80
N ALA A 41 -1.45 0.11 1.56
CA ALA A 41 -1.09 0.75 2.84
C ALA A 41 -0.77 2.23 2.67
N LEU A 42 0.00 2.59 1.64
CA LEU A 42 0.37 3.97 1.36
C LEU A 42 -0.84 4.83 0.96
N LEU A 43 -1.73 4.29 0.12
CA LEU A 43 -2.96 4.97 -0.30
C LEU A 43 -3.92 5.18 0.87
N LEU A 44 -4.15 4.14 1.68
CA LEU A 44 -4.94 4.21 2.92
C LEU A 44 -4.35 5.24 3.89
N ALA A 45 -3.04 5.21 4.09
CA ALA A 45 -2.37 6.13 4.98
C ALA A 45 -2.54 7.58 4.56
N MET A 46 -2.41 7.88 3.28
CA MET A 46 -2.62 9.24 2.77
C MET A 46 -4.07 9.71 2.94
N HIS A 47 -5.04 8.82 2.80
CA HIS A 47 -6.44 9.14 3.04
C HIS A 47 -6.71 9.46 4.52
N TYR A 48 -6.26 8.58 5.43
CA TYR A 48 -6.51 8.76 6.87
C TYR A 48 -5.66 9.86 7.49
N GLN A 49 -4.53 10.24 6.88
CA GLN A 49 -3.70 11.36 7.35
C GLN A 49 -4.46 12.69 7.37
N GLU A 50 -5.47 12.85 6.52
CA GLU A 50 -6.36 14.03 6.53
C GLU A 50 -7.32 14.04 7.74
N LYS A 51 -7.47 12.89 8.43
CA LYS A 51 -8.38 12.68 9.57
C LYS A 51 -7.65 12.56 10.90
N GLY A 52 -6.32 12.42 10.89
CA GLY A 52 -5.56 12.28 12.12
C GLY A 52 -4.11 11.83 11.94
N THR A 53 -3.58 11.13 12.92
CA THR A 53 -2.20 10.62 12.88
C THR A 53 -2.17 9.22 12.31
N VAL A 54 -1.33 8.96 11.32
CA VAL A 54 -1.18 7.64 10.72
C VAL A 54 0.23 7.11 10.87
N SER A 55 0.34 5.84 11.26
CA SER A 55 1.59 5.11 11.39
C SER A 55 1.54 3.82 10.55
N ILE A 56 2.55 3.60 9.70
CA ILE A 56 2.73 2.36 8.93
C ILE A 56 3.86 1.55 9.56
N PHE A 57 3.61 0.27 9.82
CA PHE A 57 4.62 -0.67 10.32
C PHE A 57 4.94 -1.71 9.24
N GLU A 58 6.23 -1.78 8.86
CA GLU A 58 6.73 -2.74 7.87
C GLU A 58 7.94 -3.51 8.41
N ILE A 59 7.94 -4.84 8.20
CA ILE A 59 9.04 -5.72 8.62
C ILE A 59 10.26 -5.52 7.73
N ASP A 60 10.04 -5.33 6.44
CA ASP A 60 11.10 -5.17 5.47
C ASP A 60 11.81 -3.80 5.60
N ALA A 61 12.97 -3.67 5.00
CA ALA A 61 13.78 -2.46 5.09
C ALA A 61 13.20 -1.28 4.32
N GLU A 62 12.43 -1.56 3.28
CA GLU A 62 11.76 -0.59 2.42
C GLU A 62 10.35 -1.08 2.11
N LEU A 63 9.38 -0.18 2.03
CA LEU A 63 8.01 -0.50 1.67
C LEU A 63 7.92 -0.99 0.22
N GLY A 64 7.16 -2.07 0.01
CA GLY A 64 6.97 -2.68 -1.31
C GLY A 64 8.17 -3.43 -1.86
N LEU A 65 9.18 -3.73 -1.05
CA LEU A 65 10.30 -4.56 -1.42
C LEU A 65 10.39 -5.84 -0.54
N PRO A 66 10.81 -6.98 -1.08
CA PRO A 66 11.11 -7.22 -2.50
C PRO A 66 9.87 -7.05 -3.40
N ILE A 67 10.11 -6.65 -4.66
CA ILE A 67 9.03 -6.47 -5.63
C ILE A 67 8.31 -7.80 -5.82
N SER A 68 6.98 -7.76 -5.66
CA SER A 68 6.10 -8.91 -5.85
C SER A 68 4.95 -8.63 -6.83
N HIS A 69 4.91 -7.45 -7.43
CA HIS A 69 3.81 -6.96 -8.27
C HIS A 69 4.32 -6.50 -9.64
N PRO A 70 3.58 -6.76 -10.76
CA PRO A 70 3.94 -6.25 -12.08
C PRO A 70 3.86 -4.73 -12.13
N GLY A 71 4.82 -4.13 -12.83
CA GLY A 71 4.85 -2.70 -13.10
C GLY A 71 3.82 -2.29 -14.14
N ARG A 72 2.52 -2.36 -13.81
CA ARG A 72 1.42 -2.10 -14.73
C ARG A 72 0.58 -0.89 -14.31
N VAL A 73 0.24 -0.06 -15.28
CA VAL A 73 -0.78 1.00 -15.16
C VAL A 73 -1.64 1.02 -16.43
N LEU A 74 -2.94 1.21 -16.30
CA LEU A 74 -3.86 1.27 -17.46
C LEU A 74 -3.93 2.69 -18.01
N ASN A 75 -4.07 3.67 -17.14
CA ASN A 75 -4.09 5.08 -17.49
C ASN A 75 -2.93 5.82 -16.82
N PRO A 76 -1.81 6.08 -17.50
CA PRO A 76 -0.63 6.68 -16.89
C PRO A 76 -0.87 8.13 -16.40
N SER A 77 -1.94 8.79 -16.81
CA SER A 77 -2.28 10.13 -16.32
C SER A 77 -2.65 10.14 -14.83
N ILE A 78 -3.02 8.98 -14.24
CA ILE A 78 -3.28 8.83 -12.80
C ILE A 78 -2.06 9.21 -11.96
N PHE A 79 -0.86 9.01 -12.48
CA PHE A 79 0.35 9.38 -11.77
C PHE A 79 0.50 10.88 -11.55
N ASN A 80 -0.16 11.73 -12.35
CA ASN A 80 -0.14 13.18 -12.13
C ASN A 80 -0.83 13.63 -10.83
N GLU A 81 -1.64 12.76 -10.24
CA GLU A 81 -2.29 13.02 -8.95
C GLU A 81 -1.31 12.84 -7.78
N TYR A 82 -0.24 12.07 -7.99
CA TYR A 82 0.71 11.68 -6.94
C TYR A 82 2.11 12.21 -7.18
N PHE A 83 2.56 12.32 -8.43
CA PHE A 83 3.95 12.52 -8.80
C PHE A 83 4.19 13.78 -9.60
N SER A 84 5.33 14.40 -9.36
CA SER A 84 5.85 15.46 -10.23
C SER A 84 6.30 14.89 -11.60
N PRO A 85 6.39 15.72 -12.65
CA PRO A 85 6.88 15.27 -13.95
C PRO A 85 8.25 14.60 -13.89
N GLN A 86 9.14 15.07 -13.03
CA GLN A 86 10.47 14.47 -12.83
C GLN A 86 10.38 13.07 -12.26
N GLN A 87 9.48 12.84 -11.27
CA GLN A 87 9.27 11.52 -10.69
C GLN A 87 8.66 10.55 -11.71
N ILE A 88 7.73 11.01 -12.56
CA ILE A 88 7.13 10.20 -13.62
C ILE A 88 8.18 9.73 -14.63
N GLU A 89 9.19 10.54 -14.93
CA GLU A 89 10.29 10.16 -15.83
C GLU A 89 11.08 8.94 -15.33
N PHE A 90 11.25 8.79 -14.00
CA PHE A 90 11.91 7.62 -13.40
C PHE A 90 11.11 6.32 -13.58
N LEU A 91 9.80 6.40 -13.78
CA LEU A 91 8.95 5.21 -13.95
C LEU A 91 9.21 4.47 -15.24
N LYS A 92 9.88 5.10 -16.22
CA LYS A 92 10.25 4.50 -17.52
C LYS A 92 9.04 3.93 -18.27
N LEU A 93 7.96 4.71 -18.30
CA LEU A 93 6.68 4.35 -18.92
C LEU A 93 6.84 3.98 -20.40
N SER A 94 6.16 2.92 -20.81
CA SER A 94 6.01 2.52 -22.20
C SER A 94 4.68 1.84 -22.46
N SER A 95 4.04 2.17 -23.60
CA SER A 95 2.75 1.59 -23.97
C SER A 95 2.91 0.15 -24.46
N ASN A 96 2.01 -0.71 -24.03
CA ASN A 96 1.93 -2.14 -24.39
C ASN A 96 0.47 -2.51 -24.67
N PRO A 97 0.20 -3.65 -25.35
CA PRO A 97 -1.16 -4.14 -25.52
C PRO A 97 -1.94 -4.36 -24.21
N ASP A 98 -1.20 -4.76 -23.16
CA ASP A 98 -1.78 -5.08 -21.83
C ASP A 98 -1.82 -3.87 -20.88
N GLY A 99 -1.57 -2.65 -21.36
CA GLY A 99 -1.47 -1.43 -20.58
C GLY A 99 -0.09 -0.78 -20.71
N TRP A 100 0.30 0.03 -19.73
CA TRP A 100 1.63 0.67 -19.71
C TRP A 100 2.53 -0.06 -18.72
N GLY A 101 3.74 -0.40 -19.17
CA GLY A 101 4.81 -0.91 -18.32
C GLY A 101 5.51 0.21 -17.58
N CYS A 102 5.82 0.00 -16.30
CA CYS A 102 6.56 0.94 -15.47
C CYS A 102 7.50 0.23 -14.50
N ARG A 103 8.45 0.96 -13.93
CA ARG A 103 9.31 0.46 -12.87
C ARG A 103 8.59 0.52 -11.53
N TRP A 104 8.06 -0.62 -11.07
CA TRP A 104 7.26 -0.69 -9.84
C TRP A 104 8.02 -0.26 -8.59
N GLU A 105 9.31 -0.56 -8.51
CA GLU A 105 10.13 -0.10 -7.39
C GLU A 105 10.16 1.43 -7.23
N TRP A 106 10.14 2.17 -8.35
CA TRP A 106 10.08 3.62 -8.32
C TRP A 106 8.70 4.13 -7.98
N VAL A 107 7.64 3.43 -8.41
CA VAL A 107 6.28 3.72 -7.95
C VAL A 107 6.25 3.67 -6.43
N MET A 108 6.71 2.58 -5.82
CA MET A 108 6.71 2.40 -4.36
C MET A 108 7.56 3.45 -3.64
N LYS A 109 8.77 3.73 -4.13
CA LYS A 109 9.66 4.75 -3.56
C LYS A 109 9.05 6.15 -3.60
N HIS A 110 8.44 6.52 -4.73
CA HIS A 110 7.79 7.81 -4.86
C HIS A 110 6.54 7.91 -4.00
N MET A 111 5.70 6.88 -3.97
CA MET A 111 4.51 6.84 -3.10
C MET A 111 4.90 6.94 -1.62
N THR A 112 5.96 6.25 -1.20
CA THR A 112 6.50 6.34 0.17
C THR A 112 6.94 7.79 0.49
N SER A 113 7.65 8.43 -0.44
CA SER A 113 8.07 9.83 -0.28
C SER A 113 6.88 10.79 -0.21
N VAL A 114 5.84 10.57 -1.04
CA VAL A 114 4.62 11.37 -1.03
C VAL A 114 3.87 11.19 0.30
N ALA A 115 3.69 9.96 0.77
CA ALA A 115 3.04 9.69 2.04
C ALA A 115 3.79 10.35 3.22
N ALA A 116 5.12 10.22 3.26
CA ALA A 116 5.96 10.88 4.28
C ALA A 116 5.84 12.41 4.22
N SER A 117 5.81 12.99 3.03
CA SER A 117 5.64 14.45 2.86
C SER A 117 4.27 14.96 3.32
N LYS A 118 3.26 14.11 3.31
CA LYS A 118 1.93 14.38 3.86
C LYS A 118 1.85 14.18 5.38
N GLY A 119 2.93 13.76 6.03
CA GLY A 119 3.00 13.59 7.48
C GLY A 119 2.70 12.17 7.99
N VAL A 120 2.62 11.17 7.10
CA VAL A 120 2.50 9.78 7.51
C VAL A 120 3.80 9.33 8.19
N ASN A 121 3.68 8.74 9.38
CA ASN A 121 4.81 8.15 10.09
C ASN A 121 5.10 6.76 9.54
N ILE A 122 6.29 6.54 9.01
CA ILE A 122 6.67 5.28 8.37
C ILE A 122 7.77 4.61 9.20
N TYR A 123 7.52 3.38 9.65
CA TYR A 123 8.41 2.59 10.49
C TYR A 123 8.83 1.31 9.76
N PRO A 124 9.87 1.35 8.90
CA PRO A 124 10.44 0.16 8.30
C PRO A 124 11.20 -0.66 9.36
N ARG A 125 11.46 -1.94 9.07
CA ARG A 125 12.11 -2.90 10.00
C ARG A 125 11.42 -2.98 11.36
N THR A 126 10.13 -2.74 11.39
CA THR A 126 9.32 -2.70 12.61
C THR A 126 8.27 -3.79 12.57
N ARG A 127 8.35 -4.72 13.51
CA ARG A 127 7.42 -5.84 13.64
C ARG A 127 6.43 -5.57 14.77
N VAL A 128 5.16 -5.80 14.53
CA VAL A 128 4.14 -5.89 15.59
C VAL A 128 4.36 -7.18 16.37
N LEU A 129 4.48 -7.08 17.68
CA LEU A 129 4.72 -8.19 18.61
C LEU A 129 3.44 -8.64 19.30
N SER A 130 2.55 -7.72 19.62
CA SER A 130 1.24 -8.01 20.24
C SER A 130 0.31 -6.80 20.10
N MET A 131 -0.97 -7.05 20.31
CA MET A 131 -2.03 -6.07 20.40
C MET A 131 -2.83 -6.29 21.67
N GLU A 132 -3.36 -5.23 22.25
CA GLU A 132 -4.16 -5.28 23.47
C GLU A 132 -5.33 -4.29 23.37
N GLN A 133 -6.56 -4.76 23.59
CA GLN A 133 -7.72 -3.90 23.68
C GLN A 133 -7.68 -3.14 25.01
N LEU A 134 -7.63 -1.84 24.96
CA LEU A 134 -7.85 -0.95 26.09
C LEU A 134 -9.29 -0.42 26.08
N HIS A 135 -9.63 0.39 27.08
CA HIS A 135 -11.00 0.91 27.19
C HIS A 135 -11.42 1.73 25.96
N ASP A 136 -10.55 2.63 25.49
CA ASP A 136 -10.87 3.60 24.44
C ASP A 136 -10.01 3.46 23.18
N CYS A 137 -9.02 2.56 23.16
CA CYS A 137 -8.10 2.39 22.04
C CYS A 137 -7.52 0.96 22.00
N ILE A 138 -6.77 0.67 20.97
CA ILE A 138 -6.00 -0.57 20.83
C ILE A 138 -4.51 -0.21 20.97
N ARG A 139 -3.84 -0.86 21.91
CA ARG A 139 -2.39 -0.72 22.09
C ARG A 139 -1.66 -1.70 21.19
N VAL A 140 -0.79 -1.19 20.33
CA VAL A 140 0.09 -1.96 19.46
C VAL A 140 1.50 -1.92 20.03
N ILE A 141 2.07 -3.09 20.31
CA ILE A 141 3.46 -3.22 20.77
C ILE A 141 4.32 -3.69 19.62
N THR A 142 5.41 -2.96 19.36
CA THR A 142 6.29 -3.22 18.23
C THR A 142 7.74 -3.43 18.67
N THR A 143 8.54 -4.03 17.79
CA THR A 143 10.01 -3.98 17.92
C THR A 143 10.47 -2.54 17.73
N ASN A 144 11.55 -2.18 18.43
CA ASN A 144 12.30 -0.96 18.14
C ASN A 144 13.76 -1.31 17.86
N ASN A 145 14.17 -1.15 16.60
CA ASN A 145 15.51 -1.53 16.16
C ASN A 145 16.59 -0.59 16.69
N GLU A 146 16.25 0.66 17.02
CA GLU A 146 17.24 1.64 17.49
C GLU A 146 17.57 1.50 18.98
N ARG A 147 16.62 1.03 19.79
CA ARG A 147 16.74 1.01 21.25
C ARG A 147 16.70 -0.38 21.88
N HIS A 148 16.51 -1.43 21.09
CA HIS A 148 16.29 -2.81 21.57
C HIS A 148 15.16 -2.95 22.62
N GLN A 149 14.24 -1.98 22.67
CA GLN A 149 13.11 -1.99 23.57
C GLN A 149 11.80 -1.91 22.76
N PRO A 150 10.76 -2.60 23.20
CA PRO A 150 9.46 -2.47 22.57
C PRO A 150 8.96 -1.03 22.62
N THR A 151 8.35 -0.57 21.51
CA THR A 151 7.68 0.72 21.42
C THR A 151 6.17 0.49 21.40
N GLN A 152 5.42 1.35 22.05
CA GLN A 152 3.96 1.27 22.16
C GLN A 152 3.32 2.38 21.34
N PHE A 153 2.23 2.03 20.66
CA PHE A 153 1.37 2.95 19.91
C PHE A 153 -0.07 2.68 20.29
N ASP A 154 -0.82 3.72 20.61
CA ASP A 154 -2.25 3.62 20.88
C ASP A 154 -3.00 4.05 19.60
N ALA A 155 -3.89 3.20 19.10
CA ALA A 155 -4.63 3.37 17.87
C ALA A 155 -6.14 3.25 18.07
N ASP A 156 -6.91 4.07 17.35
CA ASP A 156 -8.35 4.00 17.26
C ASP A 156 -8.80 3.00 16.19
N LEU A 157 -7.94 2.79 15.18
CA LEU A 157 -8.18 1.91 14.05
C LEU A 157 -6.89 1.20 13.64
N ILE A 158 -6.97 -0.11 13.41
CA ILE A 158 -5.88 -0.90 12.86
C ILE A 158 -6.34 -1.55 11.57
N ILE A 159 -5.58 -1.32 10.49
CA ILE A 159 -5.82 -1.94 9.17
C ILE A 159 -4.59 -2.78 8.82
N SER A 160 -4.80 -4.02 8.39
CA SER A 160 -3.73 -4.88 7.89
C SER A 160 -3.84 -5.02 6.38
N THR A 161 -2.75 -4.64 5.70
CA THR A 161 -2.50 -4.96 4.29
C THR A 161 -1.40 -6.01 4.17
N HIS A 162 -0.95 -6.56 5.31
CA HIS A 162 0.09 -7.57 5.36
C HIS A 162 -0.45 -8.90 4.87
N GLU A 163 0.25 -9.50 3.91
CA GLU A 163 0.03 -10.88 3.50
C GLU A 163 0.88 -11.83 4.34
N GLU A 164 0.27 -12.89 4.82
CA GLU A 164 1.02 -13.94 5.50
C GLU A 164 2.03 -14.58 4.53
N SER A 165 3.30 -14.48 4.87
CA SER A 165 4.33 -15.15 4.09
C SER A 165 4.29 -16.67 4.32
N THR A 166 4.05 -17.42 3.26
CA THR A 166 4.16 -18.89 3.27
C THR A 166 5.61 -19.37 3.30
N LYS A 167 6.60 -18.48 3.23
CA LYS A 167 8.02 -18.83 3.23
C LYS A 167 8.49 -19.18 4.65
N PRO A 168 8.98 -20.42 4.89
CA PRO A 168 9.48 -20.81 6.20
C PRO A 168 10.60 -19.89 6.71
N GLY A 169 10.55 -19.54 8.00
CA GLY A 169 11.58 -18.75 8.67
C GLY A 169 11.53 -17.24 8.43
N ARG A 170 10.58 -16.73 7.64
CA ARG A 170 10.35 -15.28 7.53
C ARG A 170 9.63 -14.75 8.78
N LEU A 171 10.10 -13.63 9.30
CA LEU A 171 9.41 -12.92 10.37
C LEU A 171 8.04 -12.45 9.87
N GLN A 172 7.05 -12.51 10.76
CA GLN A 172 5.69 -12.03 10.49
C GLN A 172 5.23 -11.12 11.62
N HIS A 173 4.28 -10.23 11.35
CA HIS A 173 3.56 -9.52 12.39
C HIS A 173 2.72 -10.50 13.21
N VAL A 174 2.55 -10.21 14.50
CA VAL A 174 1.57 -10.91 15.33
C VAL A 174 0.32 -10.06 15.33
N LEU A 175 -0.71 -10.54 14.64
CA LEU A 175 -1.98 -9.85 14.48
C LEU A 175 -3.04 -10.52 15.35
N ASP A 176 -3.93 -9.72 15.91
CA ASP A 176 -5.18 -10.18 16.51
C ASP A 176 -6.31 -9.83 15.53
N GLU A 177 -6.91 -10.86 14.92
CA GLU A 177 -7.97 -10.70 13.92
C GLU A 177 -9.22 -9.98 14.48
N SER A 178 -9.45 -10.06 15.78
CA SER A 178 -10.57 -9.37 16.43
C SER A 178 -10.36 -7.87 16.59
N LEU A 179 -9.11 -7.42 16.54
CA LEU A 179 -8.69 -6.02 16.71
C LEU A 179 -8.22 -5.37 15.40
N THR A 180 -8.14 -6.15 14.32
CA THR A 180 -7.56 -5.72 13.04
C THR A 180 -8.60 -5.82 11.94
N ILE A 181 -8.74 -4.78 11.11
CA ILE A 181 -9.54 -4.86 9.89
C ILE A 181 -8.60 -5.29 8.75
N PRO A 182 -8.77 -6.50 8.20
CA PRO A 182 -7.97 -6.93 7.07
C PRO A 182 -8.42 -6.19 5.81
N PHE A 183 -7.45 -5.69 5.04
CA PHE A 183 -7.68 -5.30 3.66
C PHE A 183 -7.83 -6.59 2.85
N LYS A 184 -9.09 -6.98 2.61
CA LYS A 184 -9.38 -8.23 1.89
C LYS A 184 -9.27 -7.99 0.40
N GLU A 185 -8.38 -8.71 -0.21
CA GLU A 185 -8.31 -8.82 -1.66
C GLU A 185 -9.10 -10.04 -2.16
N GLN A 186 -9.20 -10.13 -3.49
CA GLN A 186 -9.83 -11.27 -4.16
C GLN A 186 -8.98 -12.54 -4.01
N GLU A 187 -9.43 -13.65 -4.62
CA GLU A 187 -8.69 -14.91 -4.63
C GLU A 187 -7.27 -14.70 -5.19
N HIS A 188 -6.29 -15.02 -4.38
CA HIS A 188 -4.88 -14.89 -4.70
C HIS A 188 -4.31 -16.24 -5.16
N ILE A 189 -3.47 -16.19 -6.18
CA ILE A 189 -2.72 -17.34 -6.68
C ILE A 189 -1.24 -17.00 -6.78
N PRO A 190 -0.34 -18.00 -6.76
CA PRO A 190 1.07 -17.76 -7.02
C PRO A 190 1.31 -17.17 -8.41
N TRP A 191 2.22 -16.23 -8.50
CA TRP A 191 2.73 -15.66 -9.74
C TRP A 191 4.25 -15.66 -9.74
N PHE A 192 4.82 -15.85 -10.93
CA PHE A 192 6.23 -15.67 -11.19
C PHE A 192 6.43 -14.58 -12.24
N GLY A 193 7.30 -13.60 -11.93
CA GLY A 193 7.73 -12.54 -12.81
C GLY A 193 9.21 -12.62 -13.12
N GLY A 194 9.57 -12.28 -14.35
CA GLY A 194 10.96 -12.17 -14.78
C GLY A 194 11.18 -10.94 -15.64
N THR A 195 12.29 -10.24 -15.42
CA THR A 195 12.71 -9.09 -16.23
C THR A 195 13.83 -9.50 -17.17
N LEU A 196 13.73 -9.13 -18.44
CA LEU A 196 14.72 -9.40 -19.48
C LEU A 196 14.94 -8.17 -20.37
N LEU A 197 16.00 -8.18 -21.18
CA LEU A 197 16.21 -7.12 -22.15
C LEU A 197 15.16 -7.20 -23.26
N THR A 198 14.53 -6.07 -23.60
CA THR A 198 13.49 -5.99 -24.63
C THR A 198 13.98 -6.50 -25.99
N LEU A 199 15.25 -6.29 -26.31
CA LEU A 199 15.84 -6.80 -27.56
C LEU A 199 15.84 -8.34 -27.64
N HIS A 200 15.69 -9.03 -26.54
CA HIS A 200 15.62 -10.48 -26.47
C HIS A 200 14.18 -11.01 -26.40
N HIS A 201 13.18 -10.14 -26.42
CA HIS A 201 11.78 -10.51 -26.35
C HIS A 201 11.07 -10.29 -27.70
N PRO A 202 10.18 -11.20 -28.17
CA PRO A 202 9.95 -12.53 -27.59
C PRO A 202 11.00 -13.57 -28.01
N TYR A 203 11.33 -14.47 -27.08
CA TYR A 203 12.11 -15.66 -27.43
C TYR A 203 11.22 -16.71 -28.12
N PRO A 204 11.70 -17.39 -29.19
CA PRO A 204 10.92 -18.41 -29.88
C PRO A 204 10.46 -19.58 -28.98
N SER A 205 11.26 -19.90 -27.94
CA SER A 205 10.98 -20.99 -27.01
C SER A 205 10.21 -20.56 -25.76
N MET A 206 9.89 -19.28 -25.64
CA MET A 206 9.21 -18.77 -24.45
C MET A 206 7.72 -19.13 -24.47
N PRO A 207 7.19 -19.80 -23.43
CA PRO A 207 5.76 -19.96 -23.26
C PRO A 207 5.07 -18.60 -23.20
N LYS A 208 3.85 -18.52 -23.73
CA LYS A 208 3.10 -17.25 -23.71
C LYS A 208 2.88 -16.77 -22.28
N PRO A 209 3.39 -15.60 -21.90
CA PRO A 209 3.10 -15.02 -20.58
C PRO A 209 1.63 -14.64 -20.45
N ALA A 210 1.16 -14.58 -19.22
CA ALA A 210 -0.15 -14.00 -18.90
C ALA A 210 -0.13 -12.47 -19.02
N LEU A 211 1.05 -11.86 -18.80
CA LEU A 211 1.25 -10.41 -18.90
C LEU A 211 2.65 -10.12 -19.41
N THR A 212 2.76 -9.15 -20.32
CA THR A 212 4.03 -8.67 -20.89
C THR A 212 4.05 -7.14 -20.85
N LEU A 213 5.07 -6.57 -20.20
CA LEU A 213 5.20 -5.14 -19.97
C LEU A 213 6.59 -4.66 -20.35
N SER A 214 6.75 -4.10 -21.54
CA SER A 214 7.99 -3.42 -21.93
C SER A 214 8.04 -2.03 -21.31
N ARG A 215 9.26 -1.58 -21.00
CA ARG A 215 9.55 -0.26 -20.42
C ARG A 215 10.46 0.53 -21.36
N SER A 216 10.45 1.86 -21.22
CA SER A 216 11.29 2.73 -22.07
C SER A 216 12.79 2.66 -21.76
N ASP A 217 13.19 1.96 -20.69
CA ASP A 217 14.60 1.67 -20.36
C ASP A 217 15.17 0.46 -21.09
N GLY A 218 14.44 -0.12 -22.04
CA GLY A 218 14.87 -1.28 -22.80
C GLY A 218 14.72 -2.61 -22.07
N GLN A 219 13.91 -2.67 -21.04
CA GLN A 219 13.61 -3.88 -20.28
C GLN A 219 12.15 -4.28 -20.48
N THR A 220 11.87 -5.58 -20.37
CA THR A 220 10.53 -6.16 -20.47
C THR A 220 10.30 -7.10 -19.30
N GLU A 221 9.22 -6.88 -18.59
CA GLU A 221 8.70 -7.80 -17.58
C GLU A 221 7.76 -8.79 -18.23
N VAL A 222 7.89 -10.06 -17.85
CA VAL A 222 7.01 -11.15 -18.27
C VAL A 222 6.53 -11.88 -17.04
N TRP A 223 5.21 -12.15 -16.98
CA TRP A 223 4.58 -12.73 -15.82
C TRP A 223 3.74 -13.95 -16.16
N TRP A 224 3.82 -14.99 -15.35
CA TRP A 224 3.04 -16.22 -15.47
C TRP A 224 2.32 -16.52 -14.15
N LYS A 225 1.16 -17.12 -14.27
CA LYS A 225 0.46 -17.74 -13.14
C LYS A 225 1.18 -19.02 -12.73
N GLY A 226 1.42 -19.19 -11.43
CA GLY A 226 2.12 -20.34 -10.89
C GLY A 226 3.64 -20.17 -10.84
N GLU A 227 4.36 -21.26 -11.10
CA GLU A 227 5.81 -21.32 -11.05
C GLU A 227 6.47 -20.80 -12.34
N CYS A 228 7.79 -20.62 -12.30
CA CYS A 228 8.59 -20.25 -13.46
C CYS A 228 8.52 -21.32 -14.55
N PRO A 229 7.88 -21.08 -15.71
CA PRO A 229 7.74 -22.11 -16.75
C PRO A 229 8.95 -22.18 -17.68
N TRP A 230 9.84 -21.20 -17.64
CA TRP A 230 10.92 -21.07 -18.60
C TRP A 230 12.01 -20.12 -18.07
N ILE A 231 13.26 -20.40 -18.43
CA ILE A 231 14.41 -19.53 -18.13
C ILE A 231 15.05 -19.14 -19.44
N PRO A 232 15.28 -17.82 -19.70
CA PRO A 232 15.95 -17.38 -20.90
C PRO A 232 17.41 -17.89 -20.94
N PRO A 233 17.99 -18.13 -22.12
CA PRO A 233 19.38 -18.61 -22.26
C PRO A 233 20.42 -17.74 -21.55
N ALA A 234 20.18 -16.42 -21.47
CA ALA A 234 21.05 -15.48 -20.77
C ALA A 234 20.66 -15.28 -19.28
N GLY A 235 19.64 -15.99 -18.81
CA GLY A 235 19.02 -15.74 -17.50
C GLY A 235 18.11 -14.51 -17.51
N TYR A 236 17.41 -14.30 -16.39
CA TYR A 236 16.70 -13.05 -16.13
C TYR A 236 17.63 -12.01 -15.54
N LEU A 237 17.38 -10.73 -15.78
CA LEU A 237 18.02 -9.63 -15.08
C LEU A 237 17.59 -9.61 -13.62
N GLU A 238 16.27 -9.83 -13.40
CA GLU A 238 15.64 -9.88 -12.10
C GLU A 238 14.52 -10.92 -12.14
N THR A 239 14.25 -11.54 -11.00
CA THR A 239 13.09 -12.42 -10.83
C THR A 239 12.34 -12.02 -9.59
N CYS A 240 11.04 -12.15 -9.63
CA CYS A 240 10.16 -11.94 -8.51
C CYS A 240 9.09 -13.01 -8.44
N SER A 241 8.52 -13.19 -7.28
CA SER A 241 7.38 -14.08 -7.06
C SER A 241 6.49 -13.48 -5.99
N GLY A 242 5.21 -13.59 -6.16
CA GLY A 242 4.21 -13.10 -5.20
C GLY A 242 2.94 -13.92 -5.28
N THR A 243 2.07 -13.68 -4.33
CA THR A 243 0.71 -14.19 -4.32
C THR A 243 -0.18 -13.01 -4.70
N LEU A 244 -0.77 -13.01 -5.88
CA LEU A 244 -1.50 -11.88 -6.45
C LEU A 244 -2.89 -12.34 -6.91
N SER A 245 -3.78 -11.39 -7.22
CA SER A 245 -5.10 -11.69 -7.78
C SER A 245 -5.01 -12.67 -8.95
N SER A 246 -5.95 -13.59 -9.02
CA SER A 246 -6.11 -14.50 -10.16
C SER A 246 -6.51 -13.77 -11.45
N LEU A 247 -7.00 -12.53 -11.35
CA LEU A 247 -7.41 -11.71 -12.49
C LEU A 247 -6.30 -10.73 -12.89
N VAL A 248 -5.89 -10.79 -14.16
CA VAL A 248 -4.86 -9.89 -14.72
C VAL A 248 -5.28 -8.42 -14.60
N ASP A 249 -6.57 -8.12 -14.73
CA ASP A 249 -7.08 -6.74 -14.69
C ASP A 249 -6.91 -6.08 -13.31
N ASP A 250 -6.86 -6.88 -12.26
CA ASP A 250 -6.61 -6.37 -10.89
C ASP A 250 -5.13 -6.00 -10.66
N LEU A 251 -4.23 -6.46 -11.54
CA LEU A 251 -2.79 -6.26 -11.42
C LEU A 251 -2.36 -4.95 -12.11
N SER A 252 -2.93 -3.83 -11.66
CA SER A 252 -2.55 -2.51 -12.13
C SER A 252 -2.64 -1.48 -11.00
N PHE A 253 -1.87 -0.40 -11.13
CA PHE A 253 -1.95 0.74 -10.19
C PHE A 253 -3.39 1.26 -10.08
N ASP A 254 -4.06 1.42 -11.23
CA ASP A 254 -5.45 1.92 -11.30
C ASP A 254 -6.41 1.02 -10.51
N ALA A 255 -6.30 -0.30 -10.67
CA ALA A 255 -7.14 -1.26 -9.98
C ALA A 255 -6.91 -1.23 -8.47
N ILE A 256 -5.64 -1.07 -8.03
CA ILE A 256 -5.32 -0.93 -6.60
C ILE A 256 -5.95 0.35 -6.04
N VAL A 257 -5.83 1.48 -6.73
CA VAL A 257 -6.46 2.75 -6.32
C VAL A 257 -7.96 2.58 -6.16
N GLN A 258 -8.63 1.92 -7.13
CA GLN A 258 -10.06 1.68 -7.06
C GLN A 258 -10.43 0.80 -5.87
N ARG A 259 -9.73 -0.32 -5.64
CA ARG A 259 -9.99 -1.21 -4.49
C ARG A 259 -9.83 -0.49 -3.15
N VAL A 260 -8.81 0.35 -3.02
CA VAL A 260 -8.62 1.16 -1.81
C VAL A 260 -9.79 2.13 -1.62
N SER A 261 -10.25 2.78 -2.68
CA SER A 261 -11.41 3.66 -2.63
C SER A 261 -12.67 2.92 -2.18
N ASP A 262 -12.93 1.74 -2.75
CA ASP A 262 -14.09 0.91 -2.39
C ASP A 262 -14.01 0.42 -0.94
N PHE A 263 -12.82 0.04 -0.48
CA PHE A 263 -12.58 -0.36 0.91
C PHE A 263 -12.87 0.80 1.89
N ILE A 264 -12.37 2.00 1.60
CA ILE A 264 -12.64 3.18 2.42
C ILE A 264 -14.15 3.43 2.51
N HIS A 265 -14.87 3.42 1.38
CA HIS A 265 -16.33 3.61 1.37
C HIS A 265 -17.08 2.54 2.17
N SER A 266 -16.54 1.33 2.27
CA SER A 266 -17.14 0.26 3.06
C SER A 266 -16.99 0.46 4.57
N LEU A 267 -16.01 1.26 5.01
CA LEU A 267 -15.75 1.57 6.42
C LEU A 267 -16.47 2.85 6.90
N GLU A 268 -16.82 3.75 5.99
CA GLU A 268 -17.54 5.01 6.27
C GLU A 268 -19.07 4.83 6.24
#